data_2a1247c952fc1aaf94cef2a67644151c
#
_entry.id   2a1247c952fc1aaf94cef2a67644151c
#
_cell.length_a   1.000
_cell.length_b   1.000
_cell.length_c   1.000
_cell.angle_alpha   90.00
_cell.angle_beta   90.00
_cell.angle_gamma   90.00
#
_symmetry.space_group_name_H-M   'P 1'
#
loop_
_entity.id
_entity.type
_entity.pdbx_description
1 polymer ?
#
loop_
_entity_poly.entity_id
_entity_poly.type
_entity_poly.pdbx_seq_one_letter_code
_entity_poly.pdbx_strand_id
1 'polypeptide(L)'
;MNSIKIWMLGVGLLGLCACTTSPLLMGRPQGAAPLDFYQWVLEATPQERSALQQSIEQQLEQTCGLQAIVQLAILKSAVVTSAQEDESAIATLKEIDSCPAASADTGDYRVFATLWTQQLAQRQTLRLNGRQIQALEEQRSALREQIDALTNIEEQLNRREADL
;
A
#
# COMPACT_ATOMS: atom_id res chain seq x y z
N MET A 1 -77.11 21.63 26.39
CA MET A 1 -77.39 20.32 25.83
C MET A 1 -76.28 20.03 24.82
N ASN A 2 -75.73 18.88 24.94
CA ASN A 2 -74.73 18.17 24.08
C ASN A 2 -73.26 18.42 24.35
N SER A 3 -72.80 17.53 25.17
CA SER A 3 -71.39 17.18 25.40
C SER A 3 -70.80 16.53 24.15
N ILE A 4 -69.62 17.02 23.70
CA ILE A 4 -68.77 16.27 22.80
C ILE A 4 -67.44 16.09 23.49
N LYS A 5 -67.18 14.88 23.92
CA LYS A 5 -65.91 14.38 24.44
C LYS A 5 -64.92 14.27 23.29
N ILE A 6 -63.91 15.09 23.29
CA ILE A 6 -62.75 14.93 22.39
C ILE A 6 -61.72 14.08 23.10
N TRP A 7 -61.57 12.84 22.62
CA TRP A 7 -60.47 11.95 22.97
C TRP A 7 -59.19 12.45 22.27
N MET A 8 -58.25 12.99 23.05
CA MET A 8 -56.89 13.21 22.56
C MET A 8 -56.15 11.89 22.60
N LEU A 9 -55.96 11.30 21.42
CA LEU A 9 -55.00 10.21 21.17
C LEU A 9 -53.58 10.81 21.15
N GLY A 10 -52.89 10.63 22.27
CA GLY A 10 -51.43 10.88 22.34
C GLY A 10 -50.64 9.86 21.52
N VAL A 11 -50.21 10.24 20.33
CA VAL A 11 -49.23 9.47 19.58
C VAL A 11 -47.85 9.77 20.14
N GLY A 12 -47.34 8.89 20.99
CA GLY A 12 -45.98 8.92 21.48
C GLY A 12 -45.01 8.63 20.34
N LEU A 13 -44.31 9.69 19.86
CA LEU A 13 -43.18 9.53 18.98
C LEU A 13 -42.02 9.00 19.80
N LEU A 14 -41.87 7.68 19.83
CA LEU A 14 -40.67 6.99 20.28
C LEU A 14 -39.57 7.31 19.26
N GLY A 15 -38.78 8.35 19.55
CA GLY A 15 -37.54 8.64 18.89
C GLY A 15 -36.55 7.48 19.09
N LEU A 16 -36.49 6.58 18.12
CA LEU A 16 -35.39 5.63 17.97
C LEU A 16 -34.14 6.43 17.66
N CYS A 17 -33.42 6.86 18.72
CA CYS A 17 -32.00 7.15 18.61
C CYS A 17 -31.30 5.86 18.19
N ALA A 18 -31.27 5.59 16.91
CA ALA A 18 -30.32 4.66 16.33
C ALA A 18 -28.92 5.25 16.53
N CYS A 19 -28.33 4.96 17.71
CA CYS A 19 -26.91 5.02 17.86
C CYS A 19 -26.36 4.03 16.83
N THR A 20 -26.04 4.52 15.63
CA THR A 20 -25.17 3.83 14.72
C THR A 20 -23.79 3.83 15.37
N THR A 21 -23.57 2.92 16.32
CA THR A 21 -22.23 2.50 16.71
C THR A 21 -21.64 1.93 15.42
N SER A 22 -20.87 2.76 14.74
CA SER A 22 -20.06 2.34 13.60
C SER A 22 -19.20 1.18 14.08
N PRO A 23 -19.38 -0.04 13.54
CA PRO A 23 -18.54 -1.19 13.93
C PRO A 23 -17.08 -1.03 13.51
N LEU A 24 -16.75 0.09 12.88
CA LEU A 24 -15.42 0.43 12.37
C LEU A 24 -14.35 0.72 13.43
N LEU A 25 -14.71 0.76 14.72
CA LEU A 25 -13.76 1.08 15.80
C LEU A 25 -13.40 -0.12 16.68
N MET A 26 -14.01 -1.29 16.46
CA MET A 26 -13.63 -2.51 17.18
C MET A 26 -12.44 -3.16 16.48
N GLY A 27 -11.24 -2.88 16.97
CA GLY A 27 -10.04 -3.59 16.57
C GLY A 27 -8.87 -2.73 16.08
N ARG A 28 -8.95 -1.40 16.22
CA ARG A 28 -7.78 -0.57 15.93
C ARG A 28 -6.65 -0.94 16.88
N PRO A 29 -5.50 -1.45 16.39
CA PRO A 29 -4.37 -1.78 17.25
C PRO A 29 -3.65 -0.49 17.67
N GLN A 30 -4.27 0.28 18.58
CA GLN A 30 -3.60 1.41 19.22
C GLN A 30 -2.51 0.86 20.14
N GLY A 31 -1.26 1.17 19.82
CA GLY A 31 -0.10 0.66 20.58
C GLY A 31 0.38 -0.72 20.17
N ALA A 32 -0.16 -1.31 19.10
CA ALA A 32 0.31 -2.60 18.59
C ALA A 32 1.76 -2.52 18.12
N ALA A 33 2.51 -3.60 18.37
CA ALA A 33 3.83 -3.77 17.77
C ALA A 33 3.78 -3.62 16.23
N PRO A 34 4.85 -3.16 15.57
CA PRO A 34 4.83 -2.93 14.12
C PRO A 34 4.38 -4.13 13.29
N LEU A 35 4.71 -5.36 13.71
CA LEU A 35 4.30 -6.59 13.02
C LEU A 35 2.81 -6.89 13.15
N ASP A 36 2.23 -6.67 14.33
CA ASP A 36 0.78 -6.85 14.55
C ASP A 36 -0.01 -5.84 13.72
N PHE A 37 0.51 -4.61 13.64
CA PHE A 37 -0.07 -3.58 12.78
C PHE A 37 0.02 -3.95 11.30
N TYR A 38 1.15 -4.48 10.85
CA TYR A 38 1.33 -4.97 9.48
C TYR A 38 0.32 -6.07 9.15
N GLN A 39 0.15 -7.05 10.04
CA GLN A 39 -0.84 -8.12 9.86
C GLN A 39 -2.25 -7.55 9.74
N TRP A 40 -2.62 -6.62 10.61
CA TRP A 40 -3.91 -5.95 10.53
C TRP A 40 -4.11 -5.25 9.17
N VAL A 41 -3.09 -4.56 8.64
CA VAL A 41 -3.16 -3.87 7.34
C VAL A 41 -3.44 -4.84 6.19
N LEU A 42 -2.91 -6.07 6.26
CA LEU A 42 -3.18 -7.10 5.23
C LEU A 42 -4.62 -7.59 5.26
N GLU A 43 -5.25 -7.64 6.44
CA GLU A 43 -6.61 -8.12 6.65
C GLU A 43 -7.67 -7.01 6.49
N ALA A 44 -7.30 -5.75 6.71
CA ALA A 44 -8.19 -4.60 6.68
C ALA A 44 -8.75 -4.32 5.28
N THR A 45 -9.97 -3.82 5.22
CA THR A 45 -10.59 -3.37 3.97
C THR A 45 -9.92 -2.09 3.44
N PRO A 46 -10.04 -1.80 2.13
CA PRO A 46 -9.52 -0.56 1.56
C PRO A 46 -10.04 0.71 2.25
N GLN A 47 -11.31 0.71 2.67
CA GLN A 47 -11.92 1.83 3.37
C GLN A 47 -11.32 2.04 4.76
N GLU A 48 -11.12 0.96 5.52
CA GLU A 48 -10.48 1.03 6.84
C GLU A 48 -9.05 1.55 6.74
N ARG A 49 -8.28 1.06 5.77
CA ARG A 49 -6.91 1.54 5.52
C ARG A 49 -6.87 3.02 5.16
N SER A 50 -7.75 3.47 4.26
CA SER A 50 -7.83 4.87 3.85
C SER A 50 -8.23 5.79 5.01
N ALA A 51 -9.24 5.40 5.80
CA ALA A 51 -9.65 6.17 6.97
C ALA A 51 -8.54 6.26 8.03
N LEU A 52 -7.82 5.16 8.26
CA LEU A 52 -6.72 5.15 9.19
C LEU A 52 -5.53 5.98 8.68
N GLN A 53 -5.21 5.89 7.40
CA GLN A 53 -4.16 6.70 6.78
C GLN A 53 -4.44 8.20 6.99
N GLN A 54 -5.62 8.67 6.66
CA GLN A 54 -6.01 10.07 6.87
C GLN A 54 -5.90 10.49 8.35
N SER A 55 -6.33 9.62 9.26
CA SER A 55 -6.22 9.88 10.71
C SER A 55 -4.76 10.01 11.17
N ILE A 56 -3.86 9.17 10.65
CA ILE A 56 -2.44 9.20 11.00
C ILE A 56 -1.77 10.44 10.39
N GLU A 57 -2.09 10.78 9.15
CA GLU A 57 -1.57 11.98 8.49
C GLU A 57 -1.96 13.26 9.28
N GLN A 58 -3.22 13.39 9.70
CA GLN A 58 -3.67 14.49 10.56
C GLN A 58 -2.95 14.51 11.92
N GLN A 59 -2.69 13.35 12.51
CA GLN A 59 -1.92 13.26 13.76
C GLN A 59 -0.48 13.73 13.58
N LEU A 60 0.16 13.41 12.46
CA LEU A 60 1.55 13.79 12.15
C LEU A 60 1.68 15.31 11.88
N GLU A 61 0.65 15.96 11.37
CA GLU A 61 0.63 17.44 11.26
C GLU A 61 0.71 18.15 12.62
N GLN A 62 0.21 17.51 13.67
CA GLN A 62 0.16 18.11 15.01
C GLN A 62 1.35 17.69 15.88
N THR A 63 1.77 16.44 15.77
CA THR A 63 2.81 15.86 16.64
C THR A 63 3.65 14.85 15.87
N CYS A 64 4.98 15.01 15.96
CA CYS A 64 5.89 14.00 15.43
C CYS A 64 5.87 12.75 16.33
N GLY A 65 5.36 11.64 15.80
CA GLY A 65 5.24 10.36 16.50
C GLY A 65 5.91 9.24 15.71
N LEU A 66 6.94 8.60 16.28
CA LEU A 66 7.68 7.51 15.62
C LEU A 66 6.76 6.36 15.21
N GLN A 67 5.83 5.98 16.10
CA GLN A 67 4.83 4.97 15.81
C GLN A 67 3.95 5.35 14.61
N ALA A 68 3.47 6.58 14.56
CA ALA A 68 2.62 7.08 13.50
C ALA A 68 3.34 7.08 12.13
N ILE A 69 4.61 7.47 12.11
CA ILE A 69 5.46 7.43 10.91
C ILE A 69 5.60 6.00 10.38
N VAL A 70 5.92 5.04 11.26
CA VAL A 70 6.07 3.63 10.87
C VAL A 70 4.74 3.05 10.39
N GLN A 71 3.64 3.33 11.07
CA GLN A 71 2.30 2.88 10.67
C GLN A 71 1.90 3.46 9.30
N LEU A 72 2.19 4.73 9.04
CA LEU A 72 1.93 5.37 7.75
C LEU A 72 2.74 4.73 6.62
N ALA A 73 4.02 4.45 6.87
CA ALA A 73 4.87 3.79 5.89
C ALA A 73 4.39 2.36 5.57
N ILE A 74 3.93 1.61 6.57
CA ILE A 74 3.32 0.28 6.37
C ILE A 74 2.05 0.41 5.53
N LEU A 75 1.14 1.32 5.86
CA LEU A 75 -0.10 1.55 5.10
C LEU A 75 0.17 1.85 3.63
N LYS A 76 1.17 2.69 3.35
CA LYS A 76 1.56 3.07 1.98
C LYS A 76 2.16 1.92 1.17
N SER A 77 2.82 0.94 1.80
CA SER A 77 3.67 -0.03 1.10
C SER A 77 3.29 -1.50 1.29
N ALA A 78 2.39 -1.84 2.23
CA ALA A 78 2.11 -3.24 2.56
C ALA A 78 1.22 -3.95 1.53
N VAL A 79 0.24 -3.26 0.96
CA VAL A 79 -0.79 -3.86 0.10
C VAL A 79 -0.59 -3.52 -1.36
N VAL A 80 -0.32 -2.26 -1.67
CA VAL A 80 -0.05 -1.83 -3.03
C VAL A 80 1.46 -1.82 -3.23
N THR A 81 1.91 -2.51 -4.27
CA THR A 81 3.34 -2.71 -4.51
C THR A 81 3.80 -1.97 -5.76
N SER A 82 3.52 -0.67 -5.86
CA SER A 82 4.07 0.19 -6.90
C SER A 82 5.43 0.78 -6.49
N ALA A 83 6.25 1.17 -7.47
CA ALA A 83 7.52 1.83 -7.20
C ALA A 83 7.31 3.17 -6.46
N GLN A 84 6.27 3.90 -6.84
CA GLN A 84 5.94 5.20 -6.26
C GLN A 84 5.51 5.10 -4.80
N GLU A 85 4.78 4.05 -4.44
CA GLU A 85 4.36 3.82 -3.06
C GLU A 85 5.51 3.39 -2.18
N ASP A 86 6.42 2.54 -2.69
CA ASP A 86 7.64 2.20 -1.97
C ASP A 86 8.54 3.42 -1.75
N GLU A 87 8.67 4.32 -2.74
CA GLU A 87 9.41 5.58 -2.60
C GLU A 87 8.76 6.50 -1.56
N SER A 88 7.44 6.65 -1.61
CA SER A 88 6.67 7.42 -0.64
C SER A 88 6.82 6.87 0.78
N ALA A 89 6.78 5.55 0.94
CA ALA A 89 6.98 4.91 2.24
C ALA A 89 8.41 5.11 2.77
N ILE A 90 9.43 4.99 1.92
CA ILE A 90 10.84 5.26 2.29
C ILE A 90 11.00 6.74 2.69
N ALA A 91 10.40 7.67 1.94
CA ALA A 91 10.44 9.09 2.28
C ALA A 91 9.80 9.35 3.66
N THR A 92 8.64 8.74 3.93
CA THR A 92 7.97 8.81 5.23
C THR A 92 8.86 8.27 6.35
N LEU A 93 9.55 7.14 6.16
CA LEU A 93 10.45 6.57 7.17
C LEU A 93 11.66 7.45 7.46
N LYS A 94 12.15 8.22 6.50
CA LYS A 94 13.27 9.17 6.72
C LYS A 94 12.89 10.33 7.66
N GLU A 95 11.60 10.64 7.81
CA GLU A 95 11.14 11.66 8.75
C GLU A 95 11.39 11.28 10.21
N ILE A 96 11.64 9.99 10.49
CA ILE A 96 12.02 9.50 11.83
C ILE A 96 13.23 10.23 12.39
N ASP A 97 14.21 10.55 11.54
CA ASP A 97 15.45 11.20 11.97
C ASP A 97 15.23 12.66 12.38
N SER A 98 14.16 13.27 11.92
CA SER A 98 13.76 14.64 12.27
C SER A 98 12.89 14.72 13.53
N CYS A 99 12.38 13.59 14.02
CA CYS A 99 11.58 13.56 15.24
C CYS A 99 12.46 13.62 16.49
N PRO A 100 12.16 14.49 17.46
CA PRO A 100 12.85 14.49 18.74
C PRO A 100 12.64 13.12 19.39
N ALA A 101 13.74 12.57 19.97
CA ALA A 101 13.73 11.27 20.64
C ALA A 101 12.77 11.32 21.84
N ALA A 102 11.54 10.95 21.64
CA ALA A 102 10.56 10.81 22.70
C ALA A 102 10.58 9.38 23.23
N SER A 103 10.85 9.24 24.52
CA SER A 103 10.71 8.05 25.39
C SER A 103 11.50 6.78 25.03
N ALA A 104 11.83 6.02 26.10
CA ALA A 104 12.63 4.79 26.06
C ALA A 104 12.01 3.63 25.27
N ASP A 105 10.75 3.72 24.88
CA ASP A 105 9.97 2.65 24.24
C ASP A 105 10.03 2.66 22.69
N THR A 106 10.89 3.49 22.11
CA THR A 106 10.97 3.70 20.66
C THR A 106 11.96 2.78 19.93
N GLY A 107 12.70 1.95 20.65
CA GLY A 107 13.74 1.09 20.09
C GLY A 107 13.22 0.16 19.00
N ASP A 108 12.12 -0.52 19.27
CA ASP A 108 11.54 -1.50 18.36
C ASP A 108 11.05 -0.86 17.04
N TYR A 109 10.48 0.34 17.13
CA TYR A 109 10.02 1.07 15.94
C TYR A 109 11.18 1.55 15.06
N ARG A 110 12.32 1.95 15.64
CA ARG A 110 13.50 2.34 14.86
C ARG A 110 14.14 1.15 14.15
N VAL A 111 14.26 0.03 14.87
CA VAL A 111 14.77 -1.22 14.28
C VAL A 111 13.86 -1.66 13.15
N PHE A 112 12.54 -1.68 13.38
CA PHE A 112 11.57 -2.02 12.35
C PHE A 112 11.65 -1.08 11.14
N ALA A 113 11.72 0.22 11.35
CA ALA A 113 11.83 1.21 10.29
C ALA A 113 13.08 0.98 9.41
N THR A 114 14.21 0.65 10.03
CA THR A 114 15.45 0.32 9.30
C THR A 114 15.27 -0.93 8.44
N LEU A 115 14.73 -2.01 9.02
CA LEU A 115 14.46 -3.26 8.29
C LEU A 115 13.45 -3.05 7.17
N TRP A 116 12.39 -2.28 7.42
CA TRP A 116 11.37 -2.00 6.43
C TRP A 116 11.92 -1.18 5.27
N THR A 117 12.73 -0.16 5.54
CA THR A 117 13.43 0.62 4.51
C THR A 117 14.32 -0.28 3.64
N GLN A 118 15.06 -1.19 4.25
CA GLN A 118 15.89 -2.15 3.52
C GLN A 118 15.04 -3.07 2.64
N GLN A 119 13.93 -3.58 3.17
CA GLN A 119 12.99 -4.42 2.42
C GLN A 119 12.41 -3.69 1.20
N LEU A 120 12.01 -2.42 1.37
CA LEU A 120 11.51 -1.60 0.27
C LEU A 120 12.57 -1.35 -0.81
N ALA A 121 13.80 -1.04 -0.39
CA ALA A 121 14.93 -0.87 -1.31
C ALA A 121 15.24 -2.17 -2.10
N GLN A 122 15.18 -3.32 -1.46
CA GLN A 122 15.33 -4.61 -2.15
C GLN A 122 14.21 -4.83 -3.17
N ARG A 123 12.96 -4.52 -2.84
CA ARG A 123 11.85 -4.60 -3.81
C ARG A 123 12.07 -3.72 -5.03
N GLN A 124 12.58 -2.51 -4.85
CA GLN A 124 12.92 -1.61 -5.96
C GLN A 124 14.01 -2.21 -6.86
N THR A 125 15.07 -2.76 -6.25
CA THR A 125 16.16 -3.42 -6.99
C THR A 125 15.64 -4.61 -7.79
N LEU A 126 14.80 -5.46 -7.21
CA LEU A 126 14.19 -6.60 -7.90
C LEU A 126 13.34 -6.17 -9.11
N ARG A 127 12.58 -5.08 -8.98
CA ARG A 127 11.81 -4.53 -10.12
C ARG A 127 12.70 -4.01 -11.24
N LEU A 128 13.79 -3.32 -10.90
CA LEU A 128 14.75 -2.83 -11.89
C LEU A 128 15.41 -4.01 -12.64
N ASN A 129 15.84 -5.02 -11.91
CA ASN A 129 16.41 -6.23 -12.48
C ASN A 129 15.40 -6.96 -13.38
N GLY A 130 14.14 -7.06 -12.96
CA GLY A 130 13.07 -7.65 -13.76
C GLY A 130 12.86 -6.93 -15.11
N ARG A 131 12.85 -5.61 -15.11
CA ARG A 131 12.77 -4.80 -16.35
C ARG A 131 13.99 -5.02 -17.25
N GLN A 132 15.18 -5.10 -16.66
CA GLN A 132 16.40 -5.35 -17.42
C GLN A 132 16.39 -6.73 -18.06
N ILE A 133 15.96 -7.77 -17.33
CA ILE A 133 15.81 -9.13 -17.86
C ILE A 133 14.83 -9.13 -19.03
N GLN A 134 13.68 -8.51 -18.89
CA GLN A 134 12.69 -8.40 -19.96
C GLN A 134 13.27 -7.72 -21.22
N ALA A 135 13.96 -6.58 -21.04
CA ALA A 135 14.60 -5.90 -22.16
C ALA A 135 15.66 -6.76 -22.88
N LEU A 136 16.45 -7.54 -22.11
CA LEU A 136 17.42 -8.46 -22.68
C LEU A 136 16.76 -9.64 -23.42
N GLU A 137 15.63 -10.13 -22.94
CA GLU A 137 14.85 -11.17 -23.61
C GLU A 137 14.27 -10.68 -24.94
N GLU A 138 13.76 -9.46 -24.97
CA GLU A 138 13.26 -8.80 -26.19
C GLU A 138 14.40 -8.63 -27.23
N GLN A 139 15.58 -8.14 -26.80
CA GLN A 139 16.75 -8.02 -27.66
C GLN A 139 17.20 -9.40 -28.20
N ARG A 140 17.21 -10.41 -27.33
CA ARG A 140 17.57 -11.78 -27.76
C ARG A 140 16.59 -12.33 -28.79
N SER A 141 15.28 -12.06 -28.62
CA SER A 141 14.27 -12.46 -29.60
C SER A 141 14.48 -11.78 -30.94
N ALA A 142 14.69 -10.46 -30.96
CA ALA A 142 14.96 -9.71 -32.17
C ALA A 142 16.23 -10.18 -32.91
N LEU A 143 17.30 -10.49 -32.16
CA LEU A 143 18.53 -11.03 -32.77
C LEU A 143 18.32 -12.42 -33.38
N ARG A 144 17.50 -13.28 -32.76
CA ARG A 144 17.15 -14.59 -33.34
C ARG A 144 16.38 -14.43 -34.65
N GLU A 145 15.39 -13.55 -34.69
CA GLU A 145 14.63 -13.25 -35.91
C GLU A 145 15.56 -12.78 -37.04
N GLN A 146 16.55 -11.92 -36.71
CA GLN A 146 17.54 -11.46 -37.69
C GLN A 146 18.42 -12.61 -38.19
N ILE A 147 18.89 -13.52 -37.33
CA ILE A 147 19.67 -14.68 -37.69
C ILE A 147 18.85 -15.60 -38.61
N ASP A 148 17.60 -15.89 -38.26
CA ASP A 148 16.72 -16.74 -39.06
C ASP A 148 16.46 -16.12 -40.47
N ALA A 149 16.29 -14.81 -40.53
CA ALA A 149 16.15 -14.10 -41.80
C ALA A 149 17.42 -14.19 -42.67
N LEU A 150 18.60 -14.00 -42.06
CA LEU A 150 19.86 -14.10 -42.78
C LEU A 150 20.11 -15.54 -43.27
N THR A 151 19.83 -16.54 -42.43
CA THR A 151 19.92 -17.96 -42.82
C THR A 151 19.01 -18.31 -44.00
N ASN A 152 17.79 -17.78 -44.00
CA ASN A 152 16.85 -17.95 -45.12
C ASN A 152 17.36 -17.33 -46.41
N ILE A 153 17.96 -16.12 -46.34
CA ILE A 153 18.58 -15.47 -47.51
C ILE A 153 19.76 -16.32 -48.02
N GLU A 154 20.62 -16.80 -47.14
CA GLU A 154 21.75 -17.65 -47.52
C GLU A 154 21.28 -18.92 -48.22
N GLU A 155 20.27 -19.59 -47.69
CA GLU A 155 19.69 -20.79 -48.32
C GLU A 155 19.13 -20.49 -49.73
N GLN A 156 18.48 -19.32 -49.89
CA GLN A 156 17.95 -18.89 -51.21
C GLN A 156 19.07 -18.63 -52.22
N LEU A 157 20.18 -18.02 -51.82
CA LEU A 157 21.35 -17.78 -52.65
C LEU A 157 22.01 -19.10 -53.05
N ASN A 158 22.23 -20.00 -52.14
CA ASN A 158 22.83 -21.31 -52.40
C ASN A 158 21.98 -22.13 -53.40
N ARG A 159 20.64 -22.07 -53.31
CA ARG A 159 19.75 -22.72 -54.27
C ARG A 159 19.90 -22.14 -55.68
N ARG A 160 20.00 -20.81 -55.79
CA ARG A 160 20.17 -20.14 -57.12
C ARG A 160 21.51 -20.45 -57.75
N GLU A 161 22.57 -20.57 -56.92
CA GLU A 161 23.91 -20.98 -57.43
C GLU A 161 23.94 -22.42 -57.92
N ALA A 162 23.17 -23.31 -57.29
CA ALA A 162 23.09 -24.73 -57.68
C ALA A 162 22.26 -24.94 -58.98
N ASP A 163 21.42 -23.99 -59.33
CA ASP A 163 20.58 -24.04 -60.56
C ASP A 163 21.25 -23.40 -61.80
N LEU A 164 22.49 -22.89 -61.69
CA LEU A 164 23.30 -22.33 -62.79
C LEU A 164 24.37 -23.29 -63.26
#